data_d63f440eb849453e80237eb118f8a81a
#
_entry.id   d63f440eb849453e80237eb118f8a81a
#
_cell.length_a   1.000
_cell.length_b   1.000
_cell.length_c   1.000
_cell.angle_alpha   90.00
_cell.angle_beta   90.00
_cell.angle_gamma   90.00
#
_symmetry.space_group_name_H-M   'P 1'
#
loop_
_entity.id
_entity.type
_entity.pdbx_description
1 polymer ?
#
loop_
_entity_poly.entity_id
_entity_poly.type
_entity_poly.pdbx_seq_one_letter_code
_entity_poly.pdbx_strand_id
1 'polypeptide(L)'
;MNALIEARGVSREFAVGQRLFAAKPVIRAVIDVDLMVSTGEVLGIVGESGSGKSTLGKMLLGLLRPDRGTIRIGGEDLIAIERRRLARLIQPVFQDPYSSLNPRKRVAAIVALPLVVLGLGSAKQRRARATAMLERVGLPTRYADVYPSELSGGQRQRVAIARALMVEPKIVLLDEPTSALDVSVQSQILNLLLDLRKDLGLTYVFISHNLAVVEHVATRVAVMYLGRIVEAAGREAIFANPRHPYTRALLDSVLTPEPGLGVPDTGLGLAFPNPLDPPPGCAFHPRCPDSGPRCRIEVPRVLREAGHVACHLYDGGTATA
;
A
#
# COMPACT_ATOMS: atom_id res chain seq x y z
N MET A 1 17.19 14.92 2.21
CA MET A 1 15.72 14.92 2.49
C MET A 1 15.49 14.05 3.70
N ASN A 2 14.77 14.53 4.72
CA ASN A 2 14.50 13.72 5.91
C ASN A 2 13.41 12.68 5.59
N ALA A 3 13.74 11.39 5.72
CA ALA A 3 12.77 10.30 5.60
C ALA A 3 11.74 10.41 6.73
N LEU A 4 10.46 10.44 6.38
CA LEU A 4 9.36 10.41 7.34
C LEU A 4 9.05 8.98 7.79
N ILE A 5 9.18 8.00 6.87
CA ILE A 5 9.13 6.56 7.16
C ILE A 5 10.45 5.96 6.67
N GLU A 6 11.04 5.10 7.48
CA GLU A 6 12.21 4.32 7.12
C GLU A 6 12.03 2.88 7.61
N ALA A 7 12.06 1.92 6.69
CA ALA A 7 12.10 0.50 6.97
C ALA A 7 13.44 -0.06 6.47
N ARG A 8 14.15 -0.83 7.30
CA ARG A 8 15.46 -1.42 6.99
C ARG A 8 15.46 -2.91 7.29
N GLY A 9 15.71 -3.72 6.27
CA GLY A 9 15.82 -5.18 6.36
C GLY A 9 14.58 -5.86 6.93
N VAL A 10 13.40 -5.30 6.69
CA VAL A 10 12.17 -5.68 7.38
C VAL A 10 11.67 -7.02 6.84
N SER A 11 11.42 -7.98 7.75
CA SER A 11 10.91 -9.30 7.39
C SER A 11 9.78 -9.73 8.31
N ARG A 12 8.81 -10.49 7.74
CA ARG A 12 7.68 -11.06 8.48
C ARG A 12 7.30 -12.43 7.95
N GLU A 13 7.20 -13.40 8.87
CA GLU A 13 6.84 -14.78 8.57
C GLU A 13 5.55 -15.16 9.32
N PHE A 14 4.78 -16.08 8.76
CA PHE A 14 3.57 -16.62 9.38
C PHE A 14 3.61 -18.14 9.34
N ALA A 15 3.51 -18.79 10.49
CA ALA A 15 3.31 -20.24 10.57
C ALA A 15 1.88 -20.60 10.17
N VAL A 16 1.72 -21.58 9.28
CA VAL A 16 0.42 -22.00 8.72
C VAL A 16 0.09 -23.43 9.16
N GLY A 17 -1.18 -23.63 9.52
CA GLY A 17 -1.71 -24.95 9.89
C GLY A 17 -1.42 -25.39 11.33
N GLN A 18 -2.18 -26.41 11.78
CA GLN A 18 -1.98 -27.09 13.06
C GLN A 18 -1.34 -28.46 12.77
N ARG A 19 -0.04 -28.57 13.04
CA ARG A 19 0.65 -29.86 13.07
C ARG A 19 1.15 -30.11 14.49
N LEU A 20 0.75 -31.23 15.11
CA LEU A 20 1.12 -31.56 16.49
C LEU A 20 2.57 -32.03 16.65
N PHE A 21 3.17 -32.63 15.60
CA PHE A 21 4.48 -33.32 15.69
C PHE A 21 5.46 -33.01 14.55
N ALA A 22 5.18 -32.00 13.69
CA ALA A 22 6.09 -31.61 12.62
C ALA A 22 6.26 -30.09 12.57
N ALA A 23 7.38 -29.61 12.01
CA ALA A 23 7.60 -28.18 11.77
C ALA A 23 6.46 -27.61 10.92
N LYS A 24 5.89 -26.50 11.38
CA LYS A 24 4.79 -25.83 10.65
C LYS A 24 5.34 -25.21 9.38
N PRO A 25 4.66 -25.36 8.23
CA PRO A 25 5.00 -24.61 7.04
C PRO A 25 4.92 -23.10 7.35
N VAL A 26 5.86 -22.34 6.76
CA VAL A 26 6.00 -20.90 7.02
C VAL A 26 5.81 -20.13 5.73
N ILE A 27 4.90 -19.16 5.72
CA ILE A 27 4.78 -18.17 4.66
C ILE A 27 5.65 -16.96 5.01
N ARG A 28 6.61 -16.64 4.15
CA ARG A 28 7.43 -15.44 4.24
C ARG A 28 6.73 -14.29 3.52
N ALA A 29 5.87 -13.58 4.24
CA ALA A 29 5.02 -12.54 3.64
C ALA A 29 5.79 -11.25 3.30
N VAL A 30 6.86 -10.94 4.04
CA VAL A 30 7.77 -9.81 3.78
C VAL A 30 9.19 -10.31 4.01
N ILE A 31 10.08 -10.06 3.06
CA ILE A 31 11.44 -10.60 3.05
C ILE A 31 12.44 -9.49 2.76
N ASP A 32 13.21 -9.07 3.76
CA ASP A 32 14.35 -8.16 3.65
C ASP A 32 14.01 -6.88 2.88
N VAL A 33 12.94 -6.20 3.30
CA VAL A 33 12.44 -5.00 2.65
C VAL A 33 13.11 -3.76 3.21
N ASP A 34 13.77 -3.02 2.32
CA ASP A 34 14.20 -1.64 2.56
C ASP A 34 13.25 -0.66 1.88
N LEU A 35 12.76 0.33 2.64
CA LEU A 35 11.83 1.33 2.14
C LEU A 35 12.05 2.66 2.84
N MET A 36 12.02 3.74 2.07
CA MET A 36 12.03 5.11 2.61
C MET A 36 10.87 5.89 2.01
N VAL A 37 10.21 6.73 2.80
CA VAL A 37 9.17 7.65 2.33
C VAL A 37 9.47 9.04 2.85
N SER A 38 9.56 10.01 1.95
CA SER A 38 9.82 11.41 2.28
C SER A 38 8.54 12.15 2.65
N THR A 39 8.65 13.24 3.38
CA THR A 39 7.51 14.10 3.69
C THR A 39 6.88 14.64 2.40
N GLY A 40 5.56 14.58 2.31
CA GLY A 40 4.79 15.02 1.15
C GLY A 40 4.81 14.07 -0.06
N GLU A 41 5.54 12.95 0.02
CA GLU A 41 5.60 11.93 -1.02
C GLU A 41 4.30 11.12 -1.11
N VAL A 42 3.98 10.62 -2.30
CA VAL A 42 3.02 9.51 -2.51
C VAL A 42 3.81 8.31 -2.98
N LEU A 43 4.07 7.37 -2.06
CA LEU A 43 4.67 6.09 -2.41
C LEU A 43 3.59 5.10 -2.80
N GLY A 44 3.55 4.70 -4.07
CA GLY A 44 2.74 3.58 -4.55
C GLY A 44 3.44 2.25 -4.25
N ILE A 45 2.74 1.29 -3.64
CA ILE A 45 3.22 -0.09 -3.47
C ILE A 45 2.30 -0.98 -4.30
N VAL A 46 2.85 -1.61 -5.35
CA VAL A 46 2.10 -2.40 -6.33
C VAL A 46 2.59 -3.84 -6.40
N GLY A 47 1.77 -4.73 -6.97
CA GLY A 47 2.09 -6.14 -7.20
C GLY A 47 0.84 -7.00 -7.13
N GLU A 48 0.93 -8.26 -7.55
CA GLU A 48 -0.18 -9.21 -7.53
C GLU A 48 -0.74 -9.45 -6.13
N SER A 49 -1.97 -10.01 -6.04
CA SER A 49 -2.54 -10.45 -4.76
C SER A 49 -1.61 -11.48 -4.09
N GLY A 50 -1.45 -11.38 -2.78
CA GLY A 50 -0.53 -12.28 -2.05
C GLY A 50 0.95 -11.88 -2.10
N SER A 51 1.35 -10.80 -2.78
CA SER A 51 2.76 -10.36 -2.84
C SER A 51 3.31 -9.79 -1.52
N GLY A 52 2.47 -9.57 -0.49
CA GLY A 52 2.89 -9.09 0.85
C GLY A 52 2.59 -7.63 1.15
N LYS A 53 2.01 -6.86 0.24
CA LYS A 53 1.72 -5.41 0.34
C LYS A 53 0.96 -5.03 1.62
N SER A 54 -0.19 -5.64 1.86
CA SER A 54 -1.01 -5.34 3.05
C SER A 54 -0.32 -5.78 4.35
N THR A 55 0.54 -6.81 4.31
CA THR A 55 1.37 -7.20 5.47
C THR A 55 2.39 -6.11 5.77
N LEU A 56 3.10 -5.62 4.74
CA LEU A 56 4.02 -4.48 4.88
C LEU A 56 3.28 -3.24 5.40
N GLY A 57 2.11 -2.93 4.83
CA GLY A 57 1.25 -1.84 5.32
C GLY A 57 0.90 -1.95 6.81
N LYS A 58 0.48 -3.15 7.27
CA LYS A 58 0.18 -3.40 8.69
C LYS A 58 1.42 -3.25 9.58
N MET A 59 2.60 -3.57 9.06
CA MET A 59 3.86 -3.35 9.81
C MET A 59 4.19 -1.86 9.91
N LEU A 60 4.02 -1.08 8.83
CA LEU A 60 4.21 0.38 8.85
C LEU A 60 3.23 1.09 9.79
N LEU A 61 2.01 0.54 9.98
CA LEU A 61 1.02 1.02 10.94
C LEU A 61 1.31 0.60 12.40
N GLY A 62 2.33 -0.23 12.65
CA GLY A 62 2.58 -0.81 13.96
C GLY A 62 1.53 -1.83 14.43
N LEU A 63 0.69 -2.33 13.53
CA LEU A 63 -0.30 -3.38 13.79
C LEU A 63 0.31 -4.76 13.81
N LEU A 64 1.42 -4.94 13.08
CA LEU A 64 2.26 -6.14 13.08
C LEU A 64 3.70 -5.74 13.39
N ARG A 65 4.36 -6.50 14.25
CA ARG A 65 5.80 -6.33 14.50
C ARG A 65 6.58 -7.08 13.43
N PRO A 66 7.69 -6.53 12.93
CA PRO A 66 8.63 -7.28 12.11
C PRO A 66 9.29 -8.39 12.94
N ASP A 67 9.62 -9.53 12.32
CA ASP A 67 10.44 -10.57 12.95
C ASP A 67 11.93 -10.19 12.85
N ARG A 68 12.31 -9.43 11.81
CA ARG A 68 13.66 -8.88 11.60
C ARG A 68 13.57 -7.47 11.02
N GLY A 69 14.65 -6.72 11.18
CA GLY A 69 14.75 -5.35 10.70
C GLY A 69 14.10 -4.33 11.64
N THR A 70 14.08 -3.08 11.20
CA THR A 70 13.57 -1.96 11.99
C THR A 70 12.69 -1.05 11.13
N ILE A 71 11.70 -0.42 11.75
CA ILE A 71 10.87 0.62 11.13
C ILE A 71 10.96 1.86 12.00
N ARG A 72 11.22 3.00 11.37
CA ARG A 72 11.24 4.32 12.02
C ARG A 72 10.21 5.25 11.40
N ILE A 73 9.57 6.06 12.24
CA ILE A 73 8.65 7.13 11.81
C ILE A 73 9.13 8.43 12.43
N GLY A 74 9.42 9.41 11.55
CA GLY A 74 9.98 10.70 12.01
C GLY A 74 11.33 10.56 12.71
N GLY A 75 12.12 9.53 12.36
CA GLY A 75 13.43 9.24 12.97
C GLY A 75 13.38 8.39 14.24
N GLU A 76 12.19 8.14 14.82
CA GLU A 76 12.00 7.38 16.05
C GLU A 76 11.59 5.92 15.72
N ASP A 77 12.13 4.96 16.46
CA ASP A 77 11.78 3.54 16.29
C ASP A 77 10.30 3.31 16.57
N LEU A 78 9.60 2.66 15.62
CA LEU A 78 8.16 2.40 15.68
C LEU A 78 7.74 1.67 16.97
N ILE A 79 8.59 0.77 17.48
CA ILE A 79 8.31 -0.01 18.68
C ILE A 79 8.38 0.89 19.94
N ALA A 80 9.20 1.94 19.92
CA ALA A 80 9.35 2.86 21.04
C ALA A 80 8.25 3.94 21.07
N ILE A 81 7.55 4.18 19.96
CA ILE A 81 6.50 5.20 19.90
C ILE A 81 5.28 4.74 20.68
N GLU A 82 4.80 5.57 21.62
CA GLU A 82 3.53 5.32 22.31
C GLU A 82 2.37 5.20 21.31
N ARG A 83 1.49 4.20 21.50
CA ARG A 83 0.38 3.90 20.56
C ARG A 83 -0.53 5.10 20.26
N ARG A 84 -0.84 5.93 21.28
CA ARG A 84 -1.65 7.14 21.07
C ARG A 84 -0.95 8.18 20.22
N ARG A 85 0.38 8.31 20.38
CA ARG A 85 1.21 9.20 19.56
C ARG A 85 1.34 8.67 18.15
N LEU A 86 1.56 7.37 17.99
CA LEU A 86 1.59 6.71 16.68
C LEU A 86 0.28 6.91 15.92
N ALA A 87 -0.87 6.73 16.59
CA ALA A 87 -2.19 6.96 15.99
C ALA A 87 -2.44 8.43 15.56
N ARG A 88 -1.70 9.40 16.11
CA ARG A 88 -1.72 10.79 15.61
C ARG A 88 -0.79 11.00 14.41
N LEU A 89 0.25 10.20 14.26
CA LEU A 89 1.23 10.34 13.18
C LEU A 89 0.77 9.65 11.91
N ILE A 90 0.21 8.45 12.02
CA ILE A 90 -0.20 7.63 10.88
C ILE A 90 -1.60 7.06 11.08
N GLN A 91 -2.45 7.18 10.05
CA GLN A 91 -3.81 6.66 10.03
C GLN A 91 -4.05 5.79 8.80
N PRO A 92 -4.79 4.67 8.94
CA PRO A 92 -5.17 3.83 7.81
C PRO A 92 -6.52 4.23 7.21
N VAL A 93 -6.63 4.03 5.89
CA VAL A 93 -7.89 3.85 5.17
C VAL A 93 -7.83 2.46 4.53
N PHE A 94 -8.67 1.54 4.98
CA PHE A 94 -8.68 0.14 4.54
C PHE A 94 -9.54 -0.08 3.31
N GLN A 95 -9.31 -1.21 2.64
CA GLN A 95 -9.92 -1.65 1.39
C GLN A 95 -11.45 -1.71 1.45
N ASP A 96 -12.02 -2.23 2.54
CA ASP A 96 -13.46 -2.39 2.69
C ASP A 96 -14.06 -1.36 3.65
N PRO A 97 -14.73 -0.33 3.11
CA PRO A 97 -15.40 0.65 3.95
C PRO A 97 -16.61 0.07 4.70
N TYR A 98 -17.20 -1.05 4.23
CA TYR A 98 -18.34 -1.67 4.92
C TYR A 98 -17.94 -2.26 6.26
N SER A 99 -16.87 -3.05 6.29
CA SER A 99 -16.37 -3.67 7.53
C SER A 99 -15.68 -2.66 8.46
N SER A 100 -15.18 -1.56 7.90
CA SER A 100 -14.44 -0.55 8.67
C SER A 100 -15.34 0.44 9.44
N LEU A 101 -16.63 0.59 9.08
CA LEU A 101 -17.57 1.50 9.71
C LEU A 101 -18.57 0.74 10.58
N ASN A 102 -18.69 1.12 11.85
CA ASN A 102 -19.67 0.48 12.75
C ASN A 102 -21.10 0.79 12.30
N PRO A 103 -21.91 -0.20 11.83
CA PRO A 103 -23.25 0.04 11.28
C PRO A 103 -24.26 0.54 12.29
N ARG A 104 -23.97 0.40 13.59
CA ARG A 104 -24.85 0.84 14.70
C ARG A 104 -24.59 2.26 15.15
N LYS A 105 -23.62 2.96 14.56
CA LYS A 105 -23.29 4.35 14.92
C LYS A 105 -23.61 5.29 13.77
N ARG A 106 -24.06 6.50 14.11
CA ARG A 106 -24.25 7.58 13.14
C ARG A 106 -22.91 8.05 12.59
N VAL A 107 -22.91 8.55 11.35
CA VAL A 107 -21.72 8.98 10.62
C VAL A 107 -20.86 9.96 11.41
N ALA A 108 -21.46 11.01 12.02
CA ALA A 108 -20.69 11.96 12.82
C ALA A 108 -19.96 11.30 14.01
N ALA A 109 -20.60 10.29 14.66
CA ALA A 109 -19.99 9.56 15.75
C ALA A 109 -18.84 8.65 15.28
N ILE A 110 -18.95 8.08 14.06
CA ILE A 110 -17.89 7.29 13.44
C ILE A 110 -16.70 8.18 13.11
N VAL A 111 -16.93 9.32 12.47
CA VAL A 111 -15.88 10.27 12.10
C VAL A 111 -15.19 10.83 13.35
N ALA A 112 -15.95 11.15 14.42
CA ALA A 112 -15.39 11.66 15.67
C ALA A 112 -14.65 10.61 16.52
N LEU A 113 -14.75 9.31 16.20
CA LEU A 113 -14.22 8.22 17.02
C LEU A 113 -12.74 8.39 17.41
N PRO A 114 -11.83 8.76 16.49
CA PRO A 114 -10.41 8.97 16.85
C PRO A 114 -10.23 10.02 17.95
N LEU A 115 -10.99 11.10 17.92
CA LEU A 115 -10.95 12.12 18.98
C LEU A 115 -11.46 11.60 20.32
N VAL A 116 -12.49 10.72 20.29
CA VAL A 116 -13.02 10.08 21.51
C VAL A 116 -11.95 9.18 22.14
N VAL A 117 -11.31 8.32 21.33
CA VAL A 117 -10.27 7.38 21.78
C VAL A 117 -9.07 8.12 22.37
N LEU A 118 -8.70 9.25 21.78
CA LEU A 118 -7.57 10.06 22.24
C LEU A 118 -7.94 11.03 23.37
N GLY A 119 -9.21 11.13 23.77
CA GLY A 119 -9.67 12.02 24.83
C GLY A 119 -9.65 13.51 24.44
N LEU A 120 -9.72 13.85 23.14
CA LEU A 120 -9.58 15.20 22.61
C LEU A 120 -10.94 15.92 22.50
N GLY A 121 -11.10 17.06 23.13
CA GLY A 121 -12.27 17.94 23.07
C GLY A 121 -13.53 17.40 23.78
N SER A 122 -14.54 18.24 23.93
CA SER A 122 -15.88 17.89 24.45
C SER A 122 -16.72 17.17 23.35
N ALA A 123 -17.85 16.57 23.75
CA ALA A 123 -18.78 15.94 22.81
C ALA A 123 -19.28 16.92 21.73
N LYS A 124 -19.61 18.16 22.14
CA LYS A 124 -20.04 19.24 21.22
C LYS A 124 -18.94 19.62 20.23
N GLN A 125 -17.70 19.77 20.70
CA GLN A 125 -16.54 20.09 19.85
C GLN A 125 -16.23 18.96 18.86
N ARG A 126 -16.23 17.68 19.31
CA ARG A 126 -16.02 16.52 18.46
C ARG A 126 -17.04 16.42 17.34
N ARG A 127 -18.34 16.67 17.67
CA ARG A 127 -19.40 16.67 16.66
C ARG A 127 -19.20 17.80 15.64
N ALA A 128 -18.90 19.01 16.09
CA ALA A 128 -18.66 20.14 15.19
C ALA A 128 -17.47 19.87 14.25
N ARG A 129 -16.35 19.36 14.77
CA ARG A 129 -15.18 18.97 13.95
C ARG A 129 -15.52 17.85 12.97
N ALA A 130 -16.31 16.85 13.40
CA ALA A 130 -16.73 15.75 12.51
C ALA A 130 -17.59 16.27 11.35
N THR A 131 -18.52 17.19 11.62
CA THR A 131 -19.38 17.80 10.60
C THR A 131 -18.54 18.62 9.60
N ALA A 132 -17.62 19.45 10.08
CA ALA A 132 -16.71 20.21 9.21
C ALA A 132 -15.81 19.30 8.36
N MET A 133 -15.35 18.15 8.92
CA MET A 133 -14.54 17.19 8.17
C MET A 133 -15.38 16.47 7.10
N LEU A 134 -16.66 16.19 7.35
CA LEU A 134 -17.57 15.63 6.34
C LEU A 134 -17.72 16.59 5.15
N GLU A 135 -17.91 17.88 5.38
CA GLU A 135 -17.97 18.89 4.31
C GLU A 135 -16.66 18.93 3.52
N ARG A 136 -15.51 18.82 4.20
CA ARG A 136 -14.18 18.81 3.57
C ARG A 136 -13.97 17.62 2.65
N VAL A 137 -14.57 16.46 2.95
CA VAL A 137 -14.54 15.30 2.05
C VAL A 137 -15.69 15.30 1.04
N GLY A 138 -16.44 16.40 0.91
CA GLY A 138 -17.53 16.56 -0.05
C GLY A 138 -18.83 15.85 0.35
N LEU A 139 -19.06 15.64 1.66
CA LEU A 139 -20.33 15.15 2.20
C LEU A 139 -21.06 16.27 2.94
N PRO A 140 -22.24 16.72 2.46
CA PRO A 140 -23.07 17.70 3.15
C PRO A 140 -23.39 17.32 4.60
N THR A 141 -23.61 18.32 5.47
CA THR A 141 -23.87 18.16 6.91
C THR A 141 -25.03 17.24 7.24
N ARG A 142 -26.04 17.14 6.35
CA ARG A 142 -27.19 16.22 6.53
C ARG A 142 -26.77 14.74 6.69
N TYR A 143 -25.61 14.36 6.17
CA TYR A 143 -25.08 12.99 6.33
C TYR A 143 -24.50 12.72 7.74
N ALA A 144 -24.37 13.73 8.59
CA ALA A 144 -23.84 13.54 9.95
C ALA A 144 -24.71 12.60 10.81
N ASP A 145 -26.03 12.61 10.59
CA ASP A 145 -27.00 11.89 11.41
C ASP A 145 -27.53 10.59 10.80
N VAL A 146 -27.10 10.23 9.59
CA VAL A 146 -27.47 8.96 8.95
C VAL A 146 -26.58 7.80 9.42
N TYR A 147 -27.01 6.58 9.15
CA TYR A 147 -26.21 5.37 9.40
C TYR A 147 -25.44 4.94 8.15
N PRO A 148 -24.34 4.18 8.29
CA PRO A 148 -23.57 3.68 7.15
C PRO A 148 -24.38 2.89 6.11
N SER A 149 -25.44 2.20 6.54
CA SER A 149 -26.34 1.45 5.65
C SER A 149 -27.10 2.33 4.64
N GLU A 150 -27.27 3.61 4.96
CA GLU A 150 -27.98 4.59 4.13
C GLU A 150 -27.08 5.30 3.12
N LEU A 151 -25.76 4.94 3.11
CA LEU A 151 -24.76 5.56 2.26
C LEU A 151 -24.39 4.67 1.06
N SER A 152 -24.08 5.29 -0.08
CA SER A 152 -23.42 4.60 -1.20
C SER A 152 -21.99 4.19 -0.85
N GLY A 153 -21.36 3.30 -1.67
CA GLY A 153 -19.97 2.87 -1.48
C GLY A 153 -18.99 4.04 -1.45
N GLY A 154 -19.09 4.97 -2.38
CA GLY A 154 -18.25 6.17 -2.43
C GLY A 154 -18.46 7.12 -1.25
N GLN A 155 -19.70 7.25 -0.77
CA GLN A 155 -20.00 8.03 0.43
C GLN A 155 -19.40 7.39 1.69
N ARG A 156 -19.47 6.06 1.82
CA ARG A 156 -18.81 5.33 2.94
C ARG A 156 -17.30 5.51 2.88
N GLN A 157 -16.70 5.47 1.70
CA GLN A 157 -15.27 5.70 1.54
C GLN A 157 -14.87 7.11 1.97
N ARG A 158 -15.67 8.14 1.62
CA ARG A 158 -15.46 9.52 2.11
C ARG A 158 -15.56 9.60 3.63
N VAL A 159 -16.48 8.87 4.27
CA VAL A 159 -16.57 8.77 5.74
C VAL A 159 -15.33 8.13 6.35
N ALA A 160 -14.79 7.05 5.74
CA ALA A 160 -13.57 6.39 6.18
C ALA A 160 -12.35 7.33 6.07
N ILE A 161 -12.24 8.09 4.97
CA ILE A 161 -11.21 9.12 4.78
C ILE A 161 -11.38 10.24 5.83
N ALA A 162 -12.60 10.77 6.03
CA ALA A 162 -12.88 11.78 7.03
C ALA A 162 -12.45 11.33 8.43
N ARG A 163 -12.78 10.08 8.81
CA ARG A 163 -12.36 9.48 10.08
C ARG A 163 -10.85 9.46 10.24
N ALA A 164 -10.13 9.03 9.23
CA ALA A 164 -8.67 8.98 9.26
C ALA A 164 -8.03 10.38 9.46
N LEU A 165 -8.63 11.41 8.88
CA LEU A 165 -8.12 12.78 8.93
C LEU A 165 -8.46 13.54 10.22
N MET A 166 -9.37 13.01 11.08
CA MET A 166 -9.84 13.71 12.29
C MET A 166 -8.75 14.07 13.30
N VAL A 167 -7.64 13.35 13.30
CA VAL A 167 -6.49 13.57 14.20
C VAL A 167 -5.35 14.35 13.54
N GLU A 168 -5.58 14.84 12.31
CA GLU A 168 -4.60 15.60 11.53
C GLU A 168 -3.26 14.85 11.39
N PRO A 169 -3.30 13.61 10.84
CA PRO A 169 -2.11 12.79 10.74
C PRO A 169 -1.11 13.38 9.73
N LYS A 170 0.18 13.05 9.88
CA LYS A 170 1.21 13.36 8.88
C LYS A 170 1.23 12.34 7.74
N ILE A 171 0.82 11.10 8.03
CA ILE A 171 0.89 9.97 7.12
C ILE A 171 -0.50 9.32 7.04
N VAL A 172 -0.96 9.03 5.82
CA VAL A 172 -2.13 8.18 5.60
C VAL A 172 -1.71 6.96 4.78
N LEU A 173 -1.94 5.77 5.33
CA LEU A 173 -1.77 4.52 4.62
C LEU A 173 -3.12 4.14 3.99
N LEU A 174 -3.14 4.08 2.66
CA LEU A 174 -4.29 3.80 1.83
C LEU A 174 -4.14 2.37 1.29
N ASP A 175 -4.84 1.39 1.88
CA ASP A 175 -4.78 -0.01 1.46
C ASP A 175 -5.98 -0.29 0.55
N GLU A 176 -5.73 -0.30 -0.77
CA GLU A 176 -6.73 -0.50 -1.84
C GLU A 176 -7.98 0.40 -1.71
N PRO A 177 -7.84 1.72 -1.54
CA PRO A 177 -8.94 2.59 -1.12
C PRO A 177 -10.07 2.74 -2.14
N THR A 178 -9.93 2.21 -3.34
CA THR A 178 -10.90 2.35 -4.44
C THR A 178 -11.31 1.04 -5.09
N SER A 179 -10.76 -0.11 -4.65
CA SER A 179 -10.96 -1.42 -5.32
C SER A 179 -12.42 -1.92 -5.32
N ALA A 180 -13.22 -1.49 -4.36
CA ALA A 180 -14.63 -1.88 -4.21
C ALA A 180 -15.61 -0.84 -4.82
N LEU A 181 -15.12 0.11 -5.63
CA LEU A 181 -15.91 1.20 -6.17
C LEU A 181 -15.96 1.16 -7.70
N ASP A 182 -17.05 1.69 -8.27
CA ASP A 182 -17.19 1.89 -9.72
C ASP A 182 -16.15 2.88 -10.25
N VAL A 183 -15.73 2.74 -11.51
CA VAL A 183 -14.66 3.52 -12.15
C VAL A 183 -14.88 5.04 -12.01
N SER A 184 -16.11 5.52 -12.19
CA SER A 184 -16.44 6.94 -12.05
C SER A 184 -16.29 7.45 -10.62
N VAL A 185 -16.67 6.64 -9.65
CA VAL A 185 -16.53 6.95 -8.22
C VAL A 185 -15.06 6.84 -7.78
N GLN A 186 -14.30 5.87 -8.33
CA GLN A 186 -12.85 5.76 -8.10
C GLN A 186 -12.14 7.07 -8.44
N SER A 187 -12.38 7.61 -9.64
CA SER A 187 -11.76 8.87 -10.09
C SER A 187 -12.06 10.04 -9.14
N GLN A 188 -13.30 10.13 -8.64
CA GLN A 188 -13.68 11.16 -7.67
C GLN A 188 -12.95 11.00 -6.33
N ILE A 189 -12.78 9.77 -5.83
CA ILE A 189 -12.05 9.51 -4.58
C ILE A 189 -10.55 9.79 -4.75
N LEU A 190 -9.96 9.44 -5.90
CA LEU A 190 -8.55 9.71 -6.17
C LEU A 190 -8.26 11.22 -6.23
N ASN A 191 -9.10 11.99 -6.93
CA ASN A 191 -8.98 13.44 -6.97
C ASN A 191 -9.14 14.05 -5.57
N LEU A 192 -10.15 13.62 -4.80
CA LEU A 192 -10.31 14.05 -3.41
C LEU A 192 -9.05 13.79 -2.57
N LEU A 193 -8.42 12.60 -2.70
CA LEU A 193 -7.20 12.28 -1.97
C LEU A 193 -6.02 13.17 -2.38
N LEU A 194 -5.90 13.50 -3.68
CA LEU A 194 -4.86 14.41 -4.18
C LEU A 194 -5.06 15.84 -3.65
N ASP A 195 -6.30 16.34 -3.64
CA ASP A 195 -6.65 17.66 -3.10
C ASP A 195 -6.35 17.72 -1.59
N LEU A 196 -6.85 16.74 -0.83
CA LEU A 196 -6.60 16.65 0.61
C LEU A 196 -5.09 16.56 0.95
N ARG A 197 -4.32 15.82 0.14
CA ARG A 197 -2.87 15.75 0.31
C ARG A 197 -2.22 17.12 0.15
N LYS A 198 -2.58 17.86 -0.90
CA LYS A 198 -2.06 19.20 -1.18
C LYS A 198 -2.45 20.19 -0.08
N ASP A 199 -3.71 20.20 0.32
CA ASP A 199 -4.25 21.14 1.31
C ASP A 199 -3.71 20.92 2.72
N LEU A 200 -3.48 19.64 3.09
CA LEU A 200 -3.08 19.24 4.45
C LEU A 200 -1.60 18.87 4.56
N GLY A 201 -0.83 18.92 3.46
CA GLY A 201 0.58 18.53 3.44
C GLY A 201 0.80 17.05 3.80
N LEU A 202 -0.09 16.16 3.38
CA LEU A 202 -0.07 14.75 3.75
C LEU A 202 0.99 13.97 2.97
N THR A 203 1.50 12.94 3.62
CA THR A 203 2.33 11.89 3.01
C THR A 203 1.48 10.63 2.86
N TYR A 204 1.49 10.02 1.68
CA TYR A 204 0.72 8.81 1.42
C TYR A 204 1.60 7.59 1.20
N VAL A 205 1.21 6.45 1.80
CA VAL A 205 1.59 5.11 1.36
C VAL A 205 0.36 4.50 0.71
N PHE A 206 0.38 4.36 -0.60
CA PHE A 206 -0.76 3.94 -1.41
C PHE A 206 -0.54 2.52 -1.92
N ILE A 207 -1.29 1.56 -1.39
CA ILE A 207 -1.23 0.15 -1.79
C ILE A 207 -2.34 -0.11 -2.80
N SER A 208 -1.98 -0.69 -3.95
CA SER A 208 -2.94 -1.09 -4.97
C SER A 208 -2.40 -2.23 -5.84
N HIS A 209 -3.30 -3.02 -6.41
CA HIS A 209 -3.00 -3.94 -7.50
C HIS A 209 -3.28 -3.29 -8.87
N ASN A 210 -3.95 -2.15 -8.92
CA ASN A 210 -4.26 -1.42 -10.16
C ASN A 210 -3.18 -0.38 -10.46
N LEU A 211 -2.37 -0.66 -11.48
CA LEU A 211 -1.25 0.20 -11.91
C LEU A 211 -1.72 1.54 -12.46
N ALA A 212 -2.84 1.60 -13.21
CA ALA A 212 -3.36 2.86 -13.74
C ALA A 212 -3.74 3.84 -12.62
N VAL A 213 -4.30 3.34 -11.51
CA VAL A 213 -4.58 4.14 -10.32
C VAL A 213 -3.30 4.68 -9.70
N VAL A 214 -2.27 3.84 -9.59
CA VAL A 214 -0.98 4.22 -9.00
C VAL A 214 -0.24 5.22 -9.89
N GLU A 215 -0.27 5.05 -11.20
CA GLU A 215 0.28 6.00 -12.17
C GLU A 215 -0.31 7.40 -11.97
N HIS A 216 -1.62 7.48 -11.72
CA HIS A 216 -2.30 8.77 -11.52
C HIS A 216 -1.90 9.47 -10.22
N VAL A 217 -1.68 8.73 -9.12
CA VAL A 217 -1.52 9.34 -7.78
C VAL A 217 -0.10 9.33 -7.24
N ALA A 218 0.73 8.37 -7.64
CA ALA A 218 2.05 8.18 -7.04
C ALA A 218 3.09 9.15 -7.56
N THR A 219 4.03 9.53 -6.70
CA THR A 219 5.27 10.23 -7.09
C THR A 219 6.43 9.27 -7.27
N ARG A 220 6.42 8.15 -6.53
CA ARG A 220 7.37 7.05 -6.62
C ARG A 220 6.63 5.72 -6.44
N VAL A 221 7.12 4.66 -7.08
CA VAL A 221 6.49 3.35 -7.06
C VAL A 221 7.49 2.30 -6.59
N ALA A 222 7.02 1.38 -5.72
CA ALA A 222 7.72 0.18 -5.31
C ALA A 222 6.91 -1.04 -5.76
N VAL A 223 7.51 -1.90 -6.56
CA VAL A 223 6.91 -3.12 -7.09
C VAL A 223 7.28 -4.29 -6.20
N MET A 224 6.27 -4.99 -5.68
CA MET A 224 6.47 -6.06 -4.71
C MET A 224 6.05 -7.42 -5.29
N TYR A 225 6.95 -8.41 -5.18
CA TYR A 225 6.74 -9.78 -5.63
C TYR A 225 7.20 -10.78 -4.56
N LEU A 226 6.33 -11.71 -4.16
CA LEU A 226 6.61 -12.76 -3.14
C LEU A 226 7.40 -12.22 -1.93
N GLY A 227 6.91 -11.14 -1.32
CA GLY A 227 7.48 -10.58 -0.11
C GLY A 227 8.67 -9.64 -0.30
N ARG A 228 9.19 -9.46 -1.51
CA ARG A 228 10.35 -8.61 -1.81
C ARG A 228 9.99 -7.41 -2.66
N ILE A 229 10.67 -6.29 -2.48
CA ILE A 229 10.65 -5.20 -3.45
C ILE A 229 11.63 -5.58 -4.58
N VAL A 230 11.09 -5.77 -5.77
CA VAL A 230 11.88 -6.17 -6.96
C VAL A 230 12.32 -4.96 -7.77
N GLU A 231 11.54 -3.89 -7.74
CA GLU A 231 11.88 -2.61 -8.37
C GLU A 231 11.28 -1.45 -7.59
N ALA A 232 12.00 -0.32 -7.46
CA ALA A 232 11.44 0.92 -6.96
C ALA A 232 12.15 2.11 -7.60
N ALA A 233 11.36 3.02 -8.19
CA ALA A 233 11.86 4.24 -8.82
C ALA A 233 10.78 5.33 -8.86
N GLY A 234 11.12 6.50 -9.38
CA GLY A 234 10.14 7.53 -9.70
C GLY A 234 9.06 7.01 -10.63
N ARG A 235 7.84 7.54 -10.49
CA ARG A 235 6.69 7.11 -11.30
C ARG A 235 7.03 7.04 -12.79
N GLU A 236 7.59 8.11 -13.34
CA GLU A 236 7.92 8.20 -14.78
C GLU A 236 8.87 7.09 -15.22
N ALA A 237 9.89 6.76 -14.40
CA ALA A 237 10.84 5.70 -14.73
C ALA A 237 10.19 4.31 -14.72
N ILE A 238 9.29 4.02 -13.77
CA ILE A 238 8.57 2.74 -13.71
C ILE A 238 7.63 2.55 -14.89
N PHE A 239 6.90 3.60 -15.31
CA PHE A 239 5.90 3.49 -16.37
C PHE A 239 6.49 3.63 -17.78
N ALA A 240 7.53 4.45 -17.96
CA ALA A 240 8.15 4.63 -19.28
C ALA A 240 9.27 3.63 -19.57
N ASN A 241 10.04 3.19 -18.56
CA ASN A 241 11.18 2.31 -18.76
C ASN A 241 11.36 1.33 -17.58
N PRO A 242 10.42 0.38 -17.39
CA PRO A 242 10.51 -0.62 -16.33
C PRO A 242 11.73 -1.52 -16.55
N ARG A 243 12.52 -1.70 -15.51
CA ARG A 243 13.76 -2.49 -15.58
C ARG A 243 13.49 -3.96 -15.27
N HIS A 244 12.73 -4.27 -14.21
CA HIS A 244 12.49 -5.66 -13.83
C HIS A 244 11.47 -6.33 -14.76
N PRO A 245 11.73 -7.55 -15.28
CA PRO A 245 10.79 -8.26 -16.16
C PRO A 245 9.38 -8.44 -15.59
N TYR A 246 9.26 -8.61 -14.28
CA TYR A 246 7.94 -8.64 -13.62
C TYR A 246 7.20 -7.31 -13.73
N THR A 247 7.90 -6.18 -13.59
CA THR A 247 7.29 -4.84 -13.73
C THR A 247 6.78 -4.63 -15.15
N ARG A 248 7.54 -5.06 -16.17
CA ARG A 248 7.11 -5.04 -17.58
C ARG A 248 5.85 -5.86 -17.77
N ALA A 249 5.86 -7.12 -17.32
CA ALA A 249 4.71 -8.01 -17.45
C ALA A 249 3.47 -7.49 -16.71
N LEU A 250 3.63 -6.83 -15.55
CA LEU A 250 2.51 -6.17 -14.86
C LEU A 250 1.94 -4.99 -15.66
N LEU A 251 2.78 -4.18 -16.27
CA LEU A 251 2.36 -3.04 -17.11
C LEU A 251 1.66 -3.54 -18.39
N ASP A 252 2.21 -4.55 -19.04
CA ASP A 252 1.63 -5.19 -20.23
C ASP A 252 0.27 -5.85 -19.94
N SER A 253 0.00 -6.22 -18.67
CA SER A 253 -1.28 -6.77 -18.25
C SER A 253 -2.39 -5.73 -18.06
N VAL A 254 -2.05 -4.46 -18.05
CA VAL A 254 -3.05 -3.38 -18.02
C VAL A 254 -3.73 -3.32 -19.38
N LEU A 255 -4.98 -3.78 -19.43
CA LEU A 255 -5.79 -3.76 -20.64
C LEU A 255 -5.99 -2.32 -21.10
N THR A 256 -5.35 -1.94 -22.19
CA THR A 256 -5.75 -0.76 -22.94
C THR A 256 -7.01 -1.13 -23.73
N PRO A 257 -8.13 -0.40 -23.57
CA PRO A 257 -9.38 -0.69 -24.29
C PRO A 257 -9.27 -0.22 -25.76
N GLU A 258 -8.34 -0.78 -26.51
CA GLU A 258 -8.22 -0.55 -27.95
C GLU A 258 -8.91 -1.70 -28.70
N PRO A 259 -9.93 -1.41 -29.51
CA PRO A 259 -10.61 -2.43 -30.32
C PRO A 259 -9.62 -3.13 -31.24
N GLY A 260 -9.52 -4.47 -31.12
CA GLY A 260 -8.73 -5.30 -32.02
C GLY A 260 -7.38 -5.77 -31.49
N LEU A 261 -6.89 -5.27 -30.33
CA LEU A 261 -5.60 -5.72 -29.77
C LEU A 261 -5.66 -7.08 -29.04
N GLY A 262 -6.87 -7.63 -28.81
CA GLY A 262 -7.00 -8.89 -28.06
C GLY A 262 -6.56 -8.78 -26.60
N VAL A 263 -6.48 -9.94 -25.91
CA VAL A 263 -5.92 -10.02 -24.56
C VAL A 263 -4.40 -10.23 -24.71
N PRO A 264 -3.55 -9.34 -24.18
CA PRO A 264 -2.10 -9.50 -24.26
C PRO A 264 -1.67 -10.80 -23.58
N ASP A 265 -0.85 -11.61 -24.27
CA ASP A 265 -0.14 -12.70 -23.60
C ASP A 265 1.07 -12.12 -22.84
N THR A 266 0.83 -11.80 -21.58
CA THR A 266 1.83 -11.14 -20.74
C THR A 266 2.83 -12.11 -20.11
N GLY A 267 2.73 -13.43 -20.42
CA GLY A 267 3.51 -14.46 -19.73
C GLY A 267 3.17 -14.59 -18.23
N LEU A 268 2.29 -13.72 -17.70
CA LEU A 268 1.77 -13.83 -16.33
C LEU A 268 0.71 -14.94 -16.18
N GLY A 269 0.32 -15.61 -17.28
CA GLY A 269 -0.67 -16.68 -17.31
C GLY A 269 -0.30 -17.96 -16.54
N LEU A 270 0.94 -18.12 -16.14
CA LEU A 270 1.34 -19.15 -15.18
C LEU A 270 0.86 -18.78 -13.79
N ALA A 271 0.32 -19.77 -13.06
CA ALA A 271 -0.17 -19.59 -11.70
C ALA A 271 0.88 -18.89 -10.81
N PHE A 272 0.41 -17.98 -9.95
CA PHE A 272 1.27 -17.34 -8.95
C PHE A 272 1.94 -18.43 -8.10
N PRO A 273 3.27 -18.40 -7.90
CA PRO A 273 3.98 -19.43 -7.16
C PRO A 273 3.43 -19.62 -5.75
N ASN A 274 3.47 -20.86 -5.26
CA ASN A 274 3.01 -21.16 -3.91
C ASN A 274 3.89 -20.45 -2.86
N PRO A 275 3.35 -19.55 -2.02
CA PRO A 275 4.13 -18.87 -1.00
C PRO A 275 4.70 -19.79 0.09
N LEU A 276 4.19 -21.03 0.22
CA LEU A 276 4.71 -22.05 1.13
C LEU A 276 5.96 -22.76 0.60
N ASP A 277 6.12 -22.76 -0.73
CA ASP A 277 7.25 -23.37 -1.43
C ASP A 277 7.70 -22.44 -2.57
N PRO A 278 8.31 -21.29 -2.21
CA PRO A 278 8.73 -20.30 -3.19
C PRO A 278 9.90 -20.84 -4.04
N PRO A 279 9.95 -20.49 -5.33
CA PRO A 279 11.04 -20.88 -6.21
C PRO A 279 12.41 -20.47 -5.65
N PRO A 280 13.44 -21.33 -5.73
CA PRO A 280 14.79 -20.97 -5.32
C PRO A 280 15.38 -19.87 -6.22
N GLY A 281 16.38 -19.16 -5.72
CA GLY A 281 17.01 -18.06 -6.46
C GLY A 281 16.09 -16.87 -6.65
N CYS A 282 15.99 -16.35 -7.88
CA CYS A 282 15.05 -15.29 -8.24
C CYS A 282 13.62 -15.84 -8.21
N ALA A 283 12.78 -15.35 -7.30
CA ALA A 283 11.41 -15.84 -7.13
C ALA A 283 10.53 -15.72 -8.42
N PHE A 284 10.88 -14.81 -9.33
CA PHE A 284 10.18 -14.62 -10.60
C PHE A 284 10.69 -15.52 -11.74
N HIS A 285 11.81 -16.25 -11.54
CA HIS A 285 12.45 -17.01 -12.64
C HIS A 285 11.53 -18.00 -13.40
N PRO A 286 10.52 -18.66 -12.77
CA PRO A 286 9.66 -19.59 -13.52
C PRO A 286 8.72 -18.90 -14.53
N ARG A 287 8.50 -17.59 -14.34
CA ARG A 287 7.60 -16.77 -15.17
C ARG A 287 8.37 -15.73 -15.98
N CYS A 288 9.70 -15.68 -15.85
CA CYS A 288 10.53 -14.67 -16.46
C CYS A 288 10.97 -15.11 -17.87
N PRO A 289 10.64 -14.37 -18.95
CA PRO A 289 11.10 -14.69 -20.30
C PRO A 289 12.61 -14.58 -20.44
N ASP A 290 13.26 -13.72 -19.63
CA ASP A 290 14.71 -13.47 -19.64
C ASP A 290 15.46 -14.36 -18.61
N SER A 291 14.85 -15.48 -18.15
CA SER A 291 15.41 -16.32 -17.11
C SER A 291 16.65 -17.08 -17.59
N GLY A 292 17.78 -16.90 -16.89
CA GLY A 292 19.02 -17.67 -17.11
C GLY A 292 19.31 -18.69 -16.00
N PRO A 293 20.38 -19.50 -16.14
CA PRO A 293 20.76 -20.52 -15.14
C PRO A 293 20.98 -19.94 -13.74
N ARG A 294 21.59 -18.77 -13.66
CA ARG A 294 21.84 -18.06 -12.39
C ARG A 294 20.57 -17.69 -11.64
N CYS A 295 19.50 -17.35 -12.38
CA CYS A 295 18.21 -17.00 -11.78
C CYS A 295 17.58 -18.14 -10.99
N ARG A 296 17.94 -19.41 -11.29
CA ARG A 296 17.38 -20.60 -10.61
C ARG A 296 18.06 -20.91 -9.27
N ILE A 297 19.26 -20.37 -9.04
CA ILE A 297 20.08 -20.74 -7.88
C ILE A 297 20.45 -19.56 -6.99
N GLU A 298 20.52 -18.33 -7.52
CA GLU A 298 20.93 -17.15 -6.79
C GLU A 298 19.80 -16.13 -6.66
N VAL A 299 19.63 -15.56 -5.45
CA VAL A 299 18.75 -14.41 -5.24
C VAL A 299 19.44 -13.16 -5.79
N PRO A 300 18.77 -12.38 -6.68
CA PRO A 300 19.36 -11.17 -7.23
C PRO A 300 19.72 -10.16 -6.13
N ARG A 301 20.89 -9.52 -6.28
CA ARG A 301 21.29 -8.40 -5.45
C ARG A 301 20.45 -7.15 -5.80
N VAL A 302 20.24 -6.32 -4.80
CA VAL A 302 19.58 -5.03 -5.00
C VAL A 302 20.59 -4.02 -5.51
N LEU A 303 20.42 -3.55 -6.73
CA LEU A 303 21.18 -2.44 -7.28
C LEU A 303 20.44 -1.13 -6.99
N ARG A 304 21.16 -0.15 -6.44
CA ARG A 304 20.58 1.14 -6.02
C ARG A 304 20.97 2.29 -6.94
N GLU A 305 21.80 2.03 -7.93
CA GLU A 305 22.15 3.00 -8.97
C GLU A 305 20.94 3.22 -9.90
N ALA A 306 20.56 4.46 -10.13
CA ALA A 306 19.39 4.84 -10.92
C ALA A 306 18.04 4.22 -10.45
N GLY A 307 17.87 4.04 -9.14
CA GLY A 307 16.71 3.39 -8.52
C GLY A 307 17.05 2.01 -7.95
N HIS A 308 16.03 1.35 -7.37
CA HIS A 308 16.16 0.02 -6.80
C HIS A 308 15.70 -1.02 -7.82
N VAL A 309 16.57 -1.96 -8.21
CA VAL A 309 16.18 -3.14 -9.01
C VAL A 309 16.90 -4.38 -8.51
N ALA A 310 16.16 -5.48 -8.34
CA ALA A 310 16.67 -6.78 -7.92
C ALA A 310 16.57 -7.79 -9.09
N CYS A 311 17.48 -7.70 -10.07
CA CYS A 311 17.48 -8.54 -11.26
C CYS A 311 18.90 -8.81 -11.77
N HIS A 312 19.22 -10.08 -12.09
CA HIS A 312 20.53 -10.48 -12.60
C HIS A 312 20.89 -9.89 -13.96
N LEU A 313 19.93 -9.40 -14.73
CA LEU A 313 20.21 -8.69 -15.99
C LEU A 313 21.07 -7.43 -15.79
N TYR A 314 21.12 -6.92 -14.57
CA TYR A 314 21.84 -5.67 -14.25
C TYR A 314 23.06 -5.89 -13.34
N ASP A 315 23.34 -7.14 -12.88
CA ASP A 315 24.45 -7.46 -11.96
C ASP A 315 25.85 -7.36 -12.57
N GLY A 316 25.98 -7.24 -13.86
CA GLY A 316 27.24 -7.05 -14.56
C GLY A 316 27.23 -5.70 -15.26
N GLY A 317 28.01 -4.73 -14.78
CA GLY A 317 28.13 -3.37 -15.30
C GLY A 317 28.57 -3.22 -16.77
N THR A 318 27.89 -3.91 -17.70
CA THR A 318 27.91 -3.66 -19.14
C THR A 318 26.50 -3.93 -19.66
N ALA A 319 25.70 -2.87 -19.79
CA ALA A 319 24.61 -2.89 -20.73
C ALA A 319 25.24 -3.14 -22.11
N THR A 320 25.16 -4.36 -22.61
CA THR A 320 25.30 -4.59 -24.03
C THR A 320 24.11 -3.94 -24.71
N ALA A 321 24.43 -2.97 -25.54
CA ALA A 321 23.58 -2.17 -26.40
C ALA A 321 22.68 -3.02 -27.32
#